data_e6ba7a058085414529ea3a056d82136e
#
_entry.id   e6ba7a058085414529ea3a056d82136e
#
_cell.length_a   1.000
_cell.length_b   1.000
_cell.length_c   1.000
_cell.angle_alpha   90.00
_cell.angle_beta   90.00
_cell.angle_gamma   90.00
#
_symmetry.space_group_name_H-M   'P 1'
#
loop_
_entity.id
_entity.type
_entity.pdbx_description
1 polymer ?
#
loop_
_entity_poly.entity_id
_entity_poly.type
_entity_poly.pdbx_seq_one_letter_code
_entity_poly.pdbx_strand_id
1 'polypeptide(L)'
;MRFYVSIITVTVILGAIIRAIFDGQQPAETTEAVLRLPVMLLSAFALFRIGRILHGHSEPVPEDTPASEEPRVSTLSRVVRGLGLGAMIVAVVAPLLLISGYYNAAVSLLPPYVTTLVLLGLVMTLQRFLADVYGAMTGQGVQARDALMPVFFGLILLLLSLPVMALAWGARVTDLTELWALFSRGFAFGETRIRPTDFLSFAVIFVIGYAATRLIQGALRSNVLPKTRMDIGGQNAIVSGIGYVGIFLAALLAIT
;
A
#
# COMPACT_ATOMS: atom_id res chain seq x y z
N MET A 1 -15.23 -17.70 0.94
CA MET A 1 -14.57 -16.45 0.61
C MET A 1 -14.64 -16.07 -0.87
N ARG A 2 -14.24 -16.91 -1.81
CA ARG A 2 -14.31 -16.66 -3.28
C ARG A 2 -15.67 -16.17 -3.78
N PHE A 3 -16.78 -16.75 -3.32
CA PHE A 3 -18.13 -16.38 -3.71
C PHE A 3 -18.50 -14.91 -3.36
N TYR A 4 -18.14 -14.44 -2.17
CA TYR A 4 -18.45 -13.06 -1.73
C TYR A 4 -17.57 -12.03 -2.43
N VAL A 5 -16.32 -12.38 -2.72
CA VAL A 5 -15.43 -11.53 -3.54
C VAL A 5 -16.00 -11.41 -4.95
N SER A 6 -16.51 -12.49 -5.54
CA SER A 6 -17.18 -12.46 -6.84
C SER A 6 -18.43 -11.58 -6.83
N ILE A 7 -19.26 -11.63 -5.77
CA ILE A 7 -20.43 -10.75 -5.64
C ILE A 7 -20.01 -9.28 -5.60
N ILE A 8 -18.98 -8.92 -4.83
CA ILE A 8 -18.46 -7.55 -4.80
C ILE A 8 -17.96 -7.13 -6.18
N THR A 9 -17.18 -7.97 -6.83
CA THR A 9 -16.66 -7.67 -8.17
C THR A 9 -17.79 -7.42 -9.17
N VAL A 10 -18.79 -8.30 -9.19
CA VAL A 10 -19.99 -8.14 -10.04
C VAL A 10 -20.74 -6.86 -9.70
N THR A 11 -20.89 -6.55 -8.41
CA THR A 11 -21.60 -5.35 -7.96
C THR A 11 -20.86 -4.06 -8.32
N VAL A 12 -19.53 -4.05 -8.22
CA VAL A 12 -18.68 -2.91 -8.64
C VAL A 12 -18.75 -2.73 -10.16
N ILE A 13 -18.67 -3.83 -10.93
CA ILE A 13 -18.78 -3.79 -12.40
C ILE A 13 -20.18 -3.30 -12.80
N LEU A 14 -21.23 -3.81 -12.19
CA LEU A 14 -22.61 -3.39 -12.47
C LEU A 14 -22.83 -1.91 -12.14
N GLY A 15 -22.30 -1.45 -10.99
CA GLY A 15 -22.31 -0.04 -10.61
C GLY A 15 -21.54 0.86 -11.59
N ALA A 16 -20.40 0.40 -12.11
CA ALA A 16 -19.63 1.10 -13.12
C ALA A 16 -20.36 1.17 -14.47
N ILE A 17 -21.00 0.08 -14.89
CA ILE A 17 -21.83 0.03 -16.12
C ILE A 17 -23.01 0.99 -16.00
N ILE A 18 -23.74 0.95 -14.88
CA ILE A 18 -24.86 1.87 -14.64
C ILE A 18 -24.37 3.33 -14.69
N ARG A 19 -23.24 3.64 -14.07
CA ARG A 19 -22.63 4.98 -14.13
C ARG A 19 -22.28 5.38 -15.57
N ALA A 20 -21.66 4.50 -16.34
CA ALA A 20 -21.28 4.76 -17.73
C ALA A 20 -22.48 4.97 -18.66
N ILE A 21 -23.60 4.27 -18.43
CA ILE A 21 -24.85 4.45 -19.20
C ILE A 21 -25.47 5.82 -18.93
N PHE A 22 -25.35 6.33 -17.70
CA PHE A 22 -25.96 7.59 -17.30
C PHE A 22 -25.01 8.80 -17.37
N ASP A 23 -23.74 8.61 -17.69
CA ASP A 23 -22.73 9.69 -17.76
C ASP A 23 -23.03 10.71 -18.89
N GLY A 24 -23.94 10.38 -19.81
CA GLY A 24 -24.40 11.27 -20.88
C GLY A 24 -25.83 11.79 -20.76
N GLN A 25 -26.60 11.30 -19.79
CA GLN A 25 -28.01 11.71 -19.58
C GLN A 25 -28.15 12.12 -18.11
N GLN A 26 -28.76 13.29 -17.86
CA GLN A 26 -29.14 13.67 -16.49
C GLN A 26 -30.52 13.03 -16.19
N PRO A 27 -30.57 11.79 -15.65
CA PRO A 27 -31.84 11.20 -15.25
C PRO A 27 -32.38 11.97 -14.03
N ALA A 28 -33.69 12.03 -13.90
CA ALA A 28 -34.30 12.55 -12.68
C ALA A 28 -33.74 11.77 -11.48
N GLU A 29 -33.40 12.44 -10.38
CA GLU A 29 -32.76 11.86 -9.18
C GLU A 29 -33.51 10.60 -8.68
N THR A 30 -34.82 10.55 -8.83
CA THR A 30 -35.67 9.42 -8.49
C THR A 30 -35.41 8.18 -9.35
N THR A 31 -35.15 8.33 -10.64
CA THR A 31 -34.88 7.20 -11.55
C THR A 31 -33.53 6.57 -11.26
N GLU A 32 -32.52 7.40 -10.98
CA GLU A 32 -31.19 6.93 -10.61
C GLU A 32 -31.20 6.18 -9.26
N ALA A 33 -31.94 6.71 -8.30
CA ALA A 33 -32.09 6.08 -6.99
C ALA A 33 -32.71 4.68 -7.08
N VAL A 34 -33.79 4.53 -7.87
CA VAL A 34 -34.50 3.25 -8.04
C VAL A 34 -33.62 2.21 -8.73
N LEU A 35 -32.87 2.58 -9.76
CA LEU A 35 -31.97 1.66 -10.49
C LEU A 35 -30.74 1.23 -9.67
N ARG A 36 -30.23 2.11 -8.81
CA ARG A 36 -29.09 1.79 -7.93
C ARG A 36 -29.48 1.04 -6.67
N LEU A 37 -30.74 1.06 -6.28
CA LEU A 37 -31.22 0.42 -5.04
C LEU A 37 -30.86 -1.09 -4.95
N PRO A 38 -31.14 -1.94 -5.97
CA PRO A 38 -30.78 -3.37 -5.88
C PRO A 38 -29.27 -3.59 -5.78
N VAL A 39 -28.47 -2.77 -6.49
CA VAL A 39 -27.00 -2.85 -6.44
C VAL A 39 -26.50 -2.47 -5.06
N MET A 40 -27.04 -1.44 -4.43
CA MET A 40 -26.69 -1.03 -3.08
C MET A 40 -27.08 -2.07 -2.03
N LEU A 41 -28.26 -2.68 -2.14
CA LEU A 41 -28.69 -3.75 -1.23
C LEU A 41 -27.78 -4.99 -1.35
N LEU A 42 -27.42 -5.39 -2.57
CA LEU A 42 -26.48 -6.48 -2.80
C LEU A 42 -25.10 -6.17 -2.23
N SER A 43 -24.61 -4.94 -2.44
CA SER A 43 -23.34 -4.47 -1.88
C SER A 43 -23.35 -4.47 -0.35
N ALA A 44 -24.44 -3.99 0.26
CA ALA A 44 -24.61 -3.97 1.71
C ALA A 44 -24.63 -5.40 2.27
N PHE A 45 -25.35 -6.32 1.63
CA PHE A 45 -25.39 -7.73 2.04
C PHE A 45 -24.00 -8.38 1.96
N ALA A 46 -23.27 -8.18 0.85
CA ALA A 46 -21.93 -8.70 0.69
C ALA A 46 -20.96 -8.09 1.72
N LEU A 47 -21.07 -6.76 1.96
CA LEU A 47 -20.26 -6.05 2.94
C LEU A 47 -20.50 -6.58 4.36
N PHE A 48 -21.76 -6.81 4.72
CA PHE A 48 -22.13 -7.39 6.03
C PHE A 48 -21.50 -8.76 6.23
N ARG A 49 -21.56 -9.62 5.21
CA ARG A 49 -20.99 -10.98 5.28
C ARG A 49 -19.47 -10.94 5.40
N ILE A 50 -18.81 -10.06 4.66
CA ILE A 50 -17.36 -9.86 4.77
C ILE A 50 -16.99 -9.30 6.13
N GLY A 51 -17.71 -8.28 6.59
CA GLY A 51 -17.51 -7.69 7.92
C GLY A 51 -17.61 -8.74 9.03
N ARG A 52 -18.59 -9.64 8.94
CA ARG A 52 -18.76 -10.74 9.89
C ARG A 52 -17.61 -11.76 9.84
N ILE A 53 -17.08 -12.05 8.65
CA ILE A 53 -15.92 -12.92 8.49
C ILE A 53 -14.68 -12.26 9.08
N LEU A 54 -14.42 -10.99 8.77
CA LEU A 54 -13.27 -10.24 9.29
C LEU A 54 -13.33 -10.11 10.82
N HIS A 55 -14.53 -9.83 11.35
CA HIS A 55 -14.73 -9.71 12.80
C HIS A 55 -14.55 -11.04 13.54
N GLY A 56 -14.96 -12.15 12.92
CA GLY A 56 -14.87 -13.51 13.48
C GLY A 56 -13.50 -14.18 13.34
N HIS A 57 -12.55 -13.60 12.59
CA HIS A 57 -11.19 -14.10 12.51
C HIS A 57 -10.43 -13.72 13.80
N SER A 58 -10.66 -14.50 14.85
CA SER A 58 -9.73 -14.59 15.98
C SER A 58 -8.71 -15.65 15.57
N GLU A 59 -7.42 -15.33 15.53
CA GLU A 59 -6.39 -16.37 15.51
C GLU A 59 -6.61 -17.25 16.75
N PRO A 60 -6.72 -18.59 16.58
CA PRO A 60 -6.76 -19.48 17.73
C PRO A 60 -5.45 -19.26 18.50
N VAL A 61 -5.55 -18.90 19.77
CA VAL A 61 -4.41 -18.90 20.67
C VAL A 61 -3.96 -20.35 20.75
N PRO A 62 -2.69 -20.70 20.42
CA PRO A 62 -2.19 -22.05 20.59
C PRO A 62 -2.37 -22.44 22.06
N GLU A 63 -2.99 -23.59 22.34
CA GLU A 63 -3.25 -24.10 23.71
C GLU A 63 -1.97 -24.32 24.53
N ASP A 64 -0.80 -24.33 23.89
CA ASP A 64 0.51 -24.58 24.51
C ASP A 64 1.28 -23.30 24.93
N THR A 65 0.65 -22.11 24.93
CA THR A 65 1.35 -20.89 25.37
C THR A 65 1.40 -20.86 26.90
N PRO A 66 2.61 -20.79 27.51
CA PRO A 66 2.72 -20.69 28.97
C PRO A 66 1.98 -19.44 29.46
N ALA A 67 1.26 -19.57 30.58
CA ALA A 67 0.39 -18.53 31.17
C ALA A 67 1.11 -17.21 31.56
N SER A 68 2.40 -17.08 31.30
CA SER A 68 3.22 -15.90 31.56
C SER A 68 3.39 -14.95 30.36
N GLU A 69 2.98 -15.35 29.14
CA GLU A 69 2.96 -14.43 27.99
C GLU A 69 1.52 -14.01 27.74
N GLU A 70 1.18 -12.76 28.09
CA GLU A 70 -0.08 -12.15 27.67
C GLU A 70 -0.21 -12.32 26.14
N PRO A 71 -1.36 -12.83 25.63
CA PRO A 71 -1.56 -12.99 24.20
C PRO A 71 -1.43 -11.61 23.55
N ARG A 72 -0.30 -11.36 22.90
CA ARG A 72 -0.10 -10.16 22.06
C ARG A 72 -1.06 -10.27 20.90
N VAL A 73 -2.32 -9.86 21.15
CA VAL A 73 -3.28 -9.63 20.06
C VAL A 73 -2.58 -8.66 19.10
N SER A 74 -2.12 -9.16 17.97
CA SER A 74 -1.33 -8.35 17.04
C SER A 74 -2.14 -7.09 16.70
N THR A 75 -1.50 -5.95 16.66
CA THR A 75 -2.16 -4.68 16.32
C THR A 75 -2.95 -4.83 15.01
N LEU A 76 -2.44 -5.65 14.11
CA LEU A 76 -3.10 -5.99 12.84
C LEU A 76 -4.46 -6.69 13.05
N SER A 77 -4.56 -7.64 13.97
CA SER A 77 -5.84 -8.35 14.24
C SER A 77 -6.89 -7.42 14.84
N ARG A 78 -6.48 -6.44 15.66
CA ARG A 78 -7.36 -5.38 16.17
C ARG A 78 -7.88 -4.48 15.05
N VAL A 79 -7.01 -4.07 14.14
CA VAL A 79 -7.38 -3.25 12.98
C VAL A 79 -8.35 -4.01 12.07
N VAL A 80 -8.05 -5.26 11.73
CA VAL A 80 -8.92 -6.10 10.89
C VAL A 80 -10.29 -6.31 11.53
N ARG A 81 -10.34 -6.55 12.85
CA ARG A 81 -11.60 -6.67 13.59
C ARG A 81 -12.37 -5.36 13.60
N GLY A 82 -11.70 -4.22 13.80
CA GLY A 82 -12.29 -2.89 13.73
C GLY A 82 -12.88 -2.59 12.35
N LEU A 83 -12.14 -2.91 11.28
CA LEU A 83 -12.63 -2.81 9.90
C LEU A 83 -13.85 -3.72 9.66
N GLY A 84 -13.84 -4.94 10.21
CA GLY A 84 -14.98 -5.85 10.14
C GLY A 84 -16.22 -5.30 10.83
N LEU A 85 -16.07 -4.71 12.03
CA LEU A 85 -17.16 -4.06 12.75
C LEU A 85 -17.71 -2.85 11.97
N GLY A 86 -16.82 -1.98 11.47
CA GLY A 86 -17.21 -0.84 10.64
C GLY A 86 -17.96 -1.28 9.38
N ALA A 87 -17.53 -2.37 8.74
CA ALA A 87 -18.23 -2.94 7.59
C ALA A 87 -19.66 -3.38 7.92
N MET A 88 -19.86 -4.03 9.08
CA MET A 88 -21.20 -4.43 9.51
C MET A 88 -22.08 -3.22 9.81
N ILE A 89 -21.54 -2.18 10.47
CA ILE A 89 -22.28 -0.94 10.76
C ILE A 89 -22.69 -0.26 9.45
N VAL A 90 -21.76 -0.04 8.53
CA VAL A 90 -22.05 0.61 7.23
C VAL A 90 -23.05 -0.21 6.42
N ALA A 91 -22.94 -1.54 6.44
CA ALA A 91 -23.84 -2.44 5.73
C ALA A 91 -25.29 -2.38 6.23
N VAL A 92 -25.50 -2.00 7.50
CA VAL A 92 -26.85 -1.82 8.08
C VAL A 92 -27.32 -0.38 7.91
N VAL A 93 -26.45 0.59 8.19
CA VAL A 93 -26.80 2.02 8.18
C VAL A 93 -27.12 2.51 6.76
N ALA A 94 -26.34 2.09 5.75
CA ALA A 94 -26.55 2.58 4.38
C ALA A 94 -27.94 2.20 3.79
N PRO A 95 -28.45 0.96 3.91
CA PRO A 95 -29.81 0.64 3.50
C PRO A 95 -30.89 1.39 4.29
N LEU A 96 -30.67 1.61 5.60
CA LEU A 96 -31.61 2.38 6.42
C LEU A 96 -31.70 3.84 5.97
N LEU A 97 -30.56 4.48 5.65
CA LEU A 97 -30.51 5.82 5.08
C LEU A 97 -31.22 5.87 3.72
N LEU A 98 -31.04 4.84 2.90
CA LEU A 98 -31.69 4.74 1.60
C LEU A 98 -33.23 4.68 1.73
N ILE A 99 -33.73 3.84 2.63
CA ILE A 99 -35.18 3.70 2.90
C ILE A 99 -35.75 4.99 3.51
N SER A 100 -34.96 5.69 4.33
CA SER A 100 -35.36 6.98 4.92
C SER A 100 -35.31 8.16 3.95
N GLY A 101 -34.92 7.94 2.69
CA GLY A 101 -34.83 8.99 1.67
C GLY A 101 -33.49 9.75 1.63
N TYR A 102 -32.53 9.41 2.49
CA TYR A 102 -31.21 10.03 2.51
C TYR A 102 -30.26 9.37 1.51
N TYR A 103 -30.61 9.41 0.22
CA TYR A 103 -29.87 8.77 -0.86
C TYR A 103 -28.40 9.19 -0.90
N ASN A 104 -28.11 10.50 -0.85
CA ASN A 104 -26.76 11.02 -0.93
C ASN A 104 -25.88 10.54 0.24
N ALA A 105 -26.43 10.42 1.43
CA ALA A 105 -25.70 9.90 2.58
C ALA A 105 -25.38 8.40 2.44
N ALA A 106 -26.32 7.61 1.90
CA ALA A 106 -26.08 6.19 1.63
C ALA A 106 -24.97 5.99 0.57
N VAL A 107 -25.00 6.80 -0.51
CA VAL A 107 -23.99 6.76 -1.59
C VAL A 107 -22.62 7.25 -1.12
N SER A 108 -22.58 8.20 -0.18
CA SER A 108 -21.29 8.71 0.36
C SER A 108 -20.64 7.77 1.38
N LEU A 109 -21.36 6.78 1.90
CA LEU A 109 -20.86 5.84 2.90
C LEU A 109 -20.48 4.47 2.31
N LEU A 110 -21.40 3.83 1.60
CA LEU A 110 -21.27 2.42 1.24
C LEU A 110 -20.21 2.18 0.15
N PRO A 111 -20.20 2.86 -1.01
CA PRO A 111 -19.20 2.65 -2.04
C PRO A 111 -17.76 2.98 -1.58
N PRO A 112 -17.49 4.12 -0.90
CA PRO A 112 -16.14 4.39 -0.38
C PRO A 112 -15.64 3.33 0.59
N TYR A 113 -16.51 2.82 1.45
CA TYR A 113 -16.15 1.77 2.41
C TYR A 113 -15.79 0.46 1.70
N VAL A 114 -16.59 0.06 0.70
CA VAL A 114 -16.30 -1.12 -0.13
C VAL A 114 -14.96 -0.94 -0.84
N THR A 115 -14.74 0.23 -1.46
CA THR A 115 -13.47 0.56 -2.14
C THR A 115 -12.28 0.48 -1.18
N THR A 116 -12.43 0.98 0.04
CA THR A 116 -11.40 0.90 1.09
C THR A 116 -11.03 -0.56 1.40
N LEU A 117 -12.01 -1.43 1.61
CA LEU A 117 -11.75 -2.85 1.88
C LEU A 117 -11.11 -3.56 0.69
N VAL A 118 -11.57 -3.28 -0.54
CA VAL A 118 -10.98 -3.84 -1.76
C VAL A 118 -9.53 -3.39 -1.92
N LEU A 119 -9.26 -2.10 -1.69
CA LEU A 119 -7.92 -1.53 -1.80
C LEU A 119 -6.96 -2.12 -0.76
N LEU A 120 -7.39 -2.23 0.50
CA LEU A 120 -6.60 -2.87 1.55
C LEU A 120 -6.35 -4.35 1.25
N GLY A 121 -7.35 -5.08 0.76
CA GLY A 121 -7.20 -6.46 0.33
C GLY A 121 -6.22 -6.60 -0.85
N LEU A 122 -6.25 -5.66 -1.80
CA LEU A 122 -5.32 -5.61 -2.93
C LEU A 122 -3.89 -5.35 -2.44
N VAL A 123 -3.69 -4.36 -1.56
CA VAL A 123 -2.38 -4.05 -0.96
C VAL A 123 -1.81 -5.26 -0.25
N MET A 124 -2.61 -5.94 0.60
CA MET A 124 -2.17 -7.15 1.31
C MET A 124 -1.82 -8.29 0.34
N THR A 125 -2.60 -8.46 -0.71
CA THR A 125 -2.34 -9.50 -1.72
C THR A 125 -1.07 -9.22 -2.50
N LEU A 126 -0.88 -7.97 -2.92
CA LEU A 126 0.30 -7.54 -3.66
C LEU A 126 1.56 -7.60 -2.78
N GLN A 127 1.46 -7.21 -1.51
CA GLN A 127 2.56 -7.35 -0.55
C GLN A 127 2.99 -8.81 -0.38
N ARG A 128 2.01 -9.74 -0.23
CA ARG A 128 2.31 -11.18 -0.15
C ARG A 128 2.96 -11.69 -1.42
N PHE A 129 2.46 -11.30 -2.57
CA PHE A 129 3.04 -11.65 -3.86
C PHE A 129 4.49 -11.18 -3.98
N LEU A 130 4.78 -9.93 -3.64
CA LEU A 130 6.15 -9.39 -3.64
C LEU A 130 7.06 -10.12 -2.65
N ALA A 131 6.54 -10.48 -1.47
CA ALA A 131 7.28 -11.27 -0.49
C ALA A 131 7.61 -12.69 -1.01
N ASP A 132 6.67 -13.32 -1.69
CA ASP A 132 6.87 -14.66 -2.28
C ASP A 132 7.88 -14.60 -3.44
N VAL A 133 7.83 -13.57 -4.29
CA VAL A 133 8.83 -13.33 -5.36
C VAL A 133 10.22 -13.08 -4.75
N TYR A 134 10.31 -12.24 -3.72
CA TYR A 134 11.58 -12.00 -3.02
C TYR A 134 12.13 -13.29 -2.39
N GLY A 135 11.27 -14.10 -1.76
CA GLY A 135 11.65 -15.39 -1.18
C GLY A 135 12.16 -16.39 -2.22
N ALA A 136 11.54 -16.41 -3.40
CA ALA A 136 11.98 -17.23 -4.53
C ALA A 136 13.36 -16.79 -5.07
N MET A 137 13.60 -15.48 -5.14
CA MET A 137 14.88 -14.92 -5.63
C MET A 137 16.04 -15.11 -4.63
N THR A 138 15.76 -15.04 -3.33
CA THR A 138 16.78 -15.13 -2.26
C THR A 138 16.96 -16.54 -1.71
N GLY A 139 16.13 -17.50 -2.12
CA GLY A 139 16.16 -18.86 -1.59
C GLY A 139 15.68 -19.01 -0.15
N GLN A 140 15.14 -17.94 0.47
CA GLN A 140 14.71 -17.91 1.88
C GLN A 140 13.30 -18.50 2.08
N GLY A 141 12.57 -18.83 1.03
CA GLY A 141 11.26 -19.45 1.11
C GLY A 141 10.26 -18.63 1.94
N VAL A 142 9.55 -19.29 2.87
CA VAL A 142 8.50 -18.65 3.69
C VAL A 142 9.05 -17.61 4.69
N GLN A 143 10.31 -17.77 5.13
CA GLN A 143 10.98 -16.84 6.05
C GLN A 143 11.22 -15.46 5.43
N ALA A 144 11.20 -15.36 4.11
CA ALA A 144 11.32 -14.09 3.40
C ALA A 144 10.18 -13.10 3.71
N ARG A 145 9.03 -13.57 4.20
CA ARG A 145 7.88 -12.71 4.52
C ARG A 145 8.15 -11.79 5.72
N ASP A 146 9.04 -12.21 6.62
CA ASP A 146 9.45 -11.43 7.80
C ASP A 146 10.71 -10.60 7.53
N ALA A 147 11.26 -10.67 6.31
CA ALA A 147 12.41 -9.85 5.91
C ALA A 147 12.01 -8.37 5.80
N LEU A 148 12.98 -7.48 6.07
CA LEU A 148 12.77 -6.04 6.02
C LEU A 148 12.30 -5.53 4.65
N MET A 149 12.78 -6.13 3.55
CA MET A 149 12.45 -5.71 2.18
C MET A 149 10.95 -5.84 1.85
N PRO A 150 10.28 -6.99 2.04
CA PRO A 150 8.85 -7.11 1.84
C PRO A 150 8.01 -6.19 2.73
N VAL A 151 8.44 -5.95 3.97
CA VAL A 151 7.78 -5.00 4.88
C VAL A 151 7.86 -3.58 4.33
N PHE A 152 9.04 -3.18 3.82
CA PHE A 152 9.24 -1.88 3.20
C PHE A 152 8.41 -1.69 1.93
N PHE A 153 8.34 -2.71 1.07
CA PHE A 153 7.42 -2.70 -0.09
C PHE A 153 5.96 -2.59 0.32
N GLY A 154 5.55 -3.28 1.38
CA GLY A 154 4.21 -3.16 1.93
C GLY A 154 3.88 -1.73 2.39
N LEU A 155 4.84 -1.07 3.05
CA LEU A 155 4.70 0.32 3.47
C LEU A 155 4.55 1.27 2.27
N ILE A 156 5.36 1.09 1.22
CA ILE A 156 5.26 1.87 -0.02
C ILE A 156 3.90 1.67 -0.69
N LEU A 157 3.43 0.43 -0.80
CA LEU A 157 2.12 0.11 -1.38
C LEU A 157 0.98 0.74 -0.58
N LEU A 158 1.07 0.70 0.75
CA LEU A 158 0.10 1.36 1.63
C LEU A 158 0.10 2.87 1.39
N LEU A 159 1.27 3.50 1.33
CA LEU A 159 1.41 4.93 1.08
C LEU A 159 0.84 5.33 -0.29
N LEU A 160 1.11 4.54 -1.33
CA LEU A 160 0.55 4.74 -2.68
C LEU A 160 -0.97 4.53 -2.73
N SER A 161 -1.53 3.75 -1.82
CA SER A 161 -2.98 3.53 -1.73
C SER A 161 -3.73 4.71 -1.11
N LEU A 162 -3.06 5.57 -0.31
CA LEU A 162 -3.72 6.70 0.37
C LEU A 162 -4.38 7.71 -0.57
N PRO A 163 -3.76 8.16 -1.68
CA PRO A 163 -4.41 9.06 -2.63
C PRO A 163 -5.69 8.46 -3.25
N VAL A 164 -5.65 7.16 -3.61
CA VAL A 164 -6.80 6.45 -4.16
C VAL A 164 -7.92 6.34 -3.12
N MET A 165 -7.55 6.08 -1.88
CA MET A 165 -8.49 6.04 -0.75
C MET A 165 -9.12 7.42 -0.51
N ALA A 166 -8.34 8.50 -0.55
CA ALA A 166 -8.84 9.86 -0.41
C ALA A 166 -9.85 10.21 -1.51
N LEU A 167 -9.54 9.88 -2.78
CA LEU A 167 -10.46 10.06 -3.91
C LEU A 167 -11.76 9.26 -3.72
N ALA A 168 -11.68 8.04 -3.22
CA ALA A 168 -12.88 7.21 -2.95
C ALA A 168 -13.77 7.86 -1.88
N TRP A 169 -13.20 8.54 -0.89
CA TRP A 169 -13.92 9.28 0.15
C TRP A 169 -14.34 10.70 -0.24
N GLY A 170 -14.21 11.04 -1.53
CA GLY A 170 -14.72 12.29 -2.07
C GLY A 170 -13.71 13.44 -2.14
N ALA A 171 -12.43 13.20 -1.85
CA ALA A 171 -11.39 14.18 -2.12
C ALA A 171 -11.31 14.45 -3.63
N ARG A 172 -11.01 15.68 -4.01
CA ARG A 172 -10.86 16.09 -5.40
C ARG A 172 -9.42 15.89 -5.85
N VAL A 173 -9.23 15.67 -7.14
CA VAL A 173 -7.86 15.60 -7.70
C VAL A 173 -7.09 16.88 -7.42
N THR A 174 -7.78 18.04 -7.39
CA THR A 174 -7.20 19.34 -7.01
C THR A 174 -6.64 19.35 -5.60
N ASP A 175 -7.32 18.72 -4.63
CA ASP A 175 -6.87 18.65 -3.24
C ASP A 175 -5.56 17.84 -3.14
N LEU A 176 -5.47 16.75 -3.91
CA LEU A 176 -4.25 15.93 -3.98
C LEU A 176 -3.09 16.69 -4.66
N THR A 177 -3.38 17.45 -5.72
CA THR A 177 -2.36 18.26 -6.40
C THR A 177 -1.89 19.42 -5.52
N GLU A 178 -2.77 20.03 -4.72
CA GLU A 178 -2.41 21.02 -3.72
C GLU A 178 -1.52 20.45 -2.60
N LEU A 179 -1.90 19.29 -2.06
CA LEU A 179 -1.08 18.57 -1.07
C LEU A 179 0.30 18.22 -1.65
N TRP A 180 0.35 17.74 -2.89
CA TRP A 180 1.61 17.49 -3.58
C TRP A 180 2.43 18.76 -3.79
N ALA A 181 1.78 19.86 -4.17
CA ALA A 181 2.44 21.15 -4.32
C ALA A 181 2.97 21.69 -3.00
N LEU A 182 2.22 21.54 -1.90
CA LEU A 182 2.69 21.88 -0.54
C LEU A 182 3.89 21.03 -0.14
N PHE A 183 3.83 19.73 -0.38
CA PHE A 183 4.93 18.81 -0.11
C PHE A 183 6.18 19.16 -0.92
N SER A 184 6.01 19.45 -2.22
CA SER A 184 7.15 19.76 -3.10
C SER A 184 7.73 21.17 -2.87
N ARG A 185 6.91 22.13 -2.40
CA ARG A 185 7.40 23.47 -2.02
C ARG A 185 8.29 23.45 -0.78
N GLY A 186 8.16 22.40 0.05
CA GLY A 186 8.94 22.21 1.26
C GLY A 186 8.52 23.09 2.44
N PHE A 187 9.13 22.78 3.57
CA PHE A 187 8.89 23.49 4.83
C PHE A 187 9.98 24.56 5.03
N ALA A 188 9.54 25.78 5.33
CA ALA A 188 10.47 26.86 5.68
C ALA A 188 10.85 26.73 7.16
N PHE A 189 12.12 26.48 7.43
CA PHE A 189 12.70 26.55 8.77
C PHE A 189 13.66 27.77 8.81
N GLY A 190 13.16 28.89 9.30
CA GLY A 190 13.90 30.17 9.27
C GLY A 190 14.17 30.63 7.84
N GLU A 191 15.44 30.87 7.51
CA GLU A 191 15.86 31.28 6.16
C GLU A 191 16.07 30.09 5.18
N THR A 192 16.06 28.85 5.70
CA THR A 192 16.32 27.65 4.90
C THR A 192 15.02 26.93 4.55
N ARG A 193 14.81 26.63 3.27
CA ARG A 193 13.72 25.77 2.80
C ARG A 193 14.21 24.35 2.64
N ILE A 194 13.65 23.44 3.41
CA ILE A 194 13.90 22.00 3.29
C ILE A 194 12.77 21.42 2.44
N ARG A 195 13.10 20.94 1.26
CA ARG A 195 12.15 20.28 0.36
C ARG A 195 12.32 18.76 0.48
N PRO A 196 11.25 18.00 0.74
CA PRO A 196 11.32 16.55 0.73
C PRO A 196 11.80 15.97 -0.62
N THR A 197 11.54 16.70 -1.72
CA THR A 197 12.04 16.35 -3.06
C THR A 197 13.57 16.39 -3.15
N ASP A 198 14.23 17.31 -2.44
CA ASP A 198 15.70 17.42 -2.44
C ASP A 198 16.30 16.19 -1.75
N PHE A 199 15.66 15.72 -0.66
CA PHE A 199 16.04 14.48 0.00
C PHE A 199 15.84 13.25 -0.90
N LEU A 200 14.74 13.21 -1.66
CA LEU A 200 14.47 12.12 -2.59
C LEU A 200 15.52 12.12 -3.72
N SER A 201 15.85 13.29 -4.26
CA SER A 201 16.91 13.44 -5.29
C SER A 201 18.26 12.98 -4.76
N PHE A 202 18.61 13.41 -3.53
CA PHE A 202 19.81 12.93 -2.83
C PHE A 202 19.82 11.41 -2.74
N ALA A 203 18.74 10.79 -2.26
CA ALA A 203 18.66 9.35 -2.09
C ALA A 203 18.83 8.60 -3.44
N VAL A 204 18.18 9.07 -4.50
CA VAL A 204 18.27 8.46 -5.83
C VAL A 204 19.70 8.55 -6.39
N ILE A 205 20.30 9.75 -6.35
CA ILE A 205 21.68 9.96 -6.86
C ILE A 205 22.67 9.13 -6.04
N PHE A 206 22.51 9.10 -4.72
CA PHE A 206 23.37 8.31 -3.83
C PHE A 206 23.27 6.81 -4.12
N VAL A 207 22.05 6.27 -4.29
CA VAL A 207 21.82 4.85 -4.60
C VAL A 207 22.45 4.48 -5.95
N ILE A 208 22.30 5.33 -6.97
CA ILE A 208 22.92 5.12 -8.29
C ILE A 208 24.44 5.12 -8.15
N GLY A 209 25.01 6.10 -7.46
CA GLY A 209 26.46 6.20 -7.24
C GLY A 209 27.03 5.03 -6.43
N TYR A 210 26.29 4.60 -5.40
CA TYR A 210 26.63 3.41 -4.61
C TYR A 210 26.59 2.14 -5.46
N ALA A 211 25.54 1.94 -6.27
CA ALA A 211 25.42 0.80 -7.17
C ALA A 211 26.56 0.77 -8.20
N ALA A 212 26.87 1.91 -8.81
CA ALA A 212 28.01 2.04 -9.73
C ALA A 212 29.34 1.68 -9.04
N THR A 213 29.57 2.16 -7.83
CA THR A 213 30.75 1.82 -7.03
C THR A 213 30.85 0.31 -6.78
N ARG A 214 29.75 -0.33 -6.42
CA ARG A 214 29.68 -1.79 -6.20
C ARG A 214 29.94 -2.58 -7.47
N LEU A 215 29.43 -2.13 -8.61
CA LEU A 215 29.72 -2.76 -9.91
C LEU A 215 31.18 -2.65 -10.27
N ILE A 216 31.82 -1.48 -10.07
CA ILE A 216 33.26 -1.29 -10.31
C ILE A 216 34.10 -2.18 -9.39
N GLN A 217 33.76 -2.24 -8.07
CA GLN A 217 34.44 -3.13 -7.13
C GLN A 217 34.31 -4.60 -7.55
N GLY A 218 33.10 -5.03 -7.96
CA GLY A 218 32.85 -6.38 -8.44
C GLY A 218 33.69 -6.71 -9.70
N ALA A 219 33.70 -5.81 -10.68
CA ALA A 219 34.47 -5.98 -11.92
C ALA A 219 35.97 -6.03 -11.66
N LEU A 220 36.47 -5.18 -10.77
CA LEU A 220 37.88 -5.21 -10.37
C LEU A 220 38.25 -6.54 -9.69
N ARG A 221 37.42 -6.98 -8.74
CA ARG A 221 37.65 -8.20 -7.97
C ARG A 221 37.60 -9.46 -8.82
N SER A 222 36.71 -9.50 -9.84
CA SER A 222 36.52 -10.70 -10.68
C SER A 222 37.40 -10.72 -11.90
N ASN A 223 37.66 -9.58 -12.54
CA ASN A 223 38.28 -9.53 -13.88
C ASN A 223 39.70 -8.95 -13.94
N VAL A 224 40.01 -8.03 -13.04
CA VAL A 224 41.30 -7.28 -13.10
C VAL A 224 42.31 -7.81 -12.09
N LEU A 225 41.91 -7.85 -10.80
CA LEU A 225 42.82 -8.21 -9.70
C LEU A 225 43.39 -9.64 -9.79
N PRO A 226 42.63 -10.68 -10.23
CA PRO A 226 43.20 -12.02 -10.37
C PRO A 226 44.29 -12.13 -11.42
N LYS A 227 44.35 -11.18 -12.36
CA LYS A 227 45.41 -11.13 -13.39
C LYS A 227 46.65 -10.40 -12.92
N THR A 228 46.60 -9.76 -11.76
CA THR A 228 47.78 -9.10 -11.16
C THR A 228 48.51 -10.08 -10.25
N ARG A 229 49.85 -9.92 -10.13
CA ARG A 229 50.70 -10.73 -9.24
C ARG A 229 50.65 -10.24 -7.77
N MET A 230 49.58 -9.55 -7.39
CA MET A 230 49.43 -8.99 -6.04
C MET A 230 48.97 -10.05 -5.06
N ASP A 231 49.41 -9.94 -3.83
CA ASP A 231 48.89 -10.75 -2.72
C ASP A 231 47.41 -10.43 -2.40
N ILE A 232 46.75 -11.35 -1.74
CA ILE A 232 45.31 -11.22 -1.39
C ILE A 232 45.08 -9.99 -0.53
N GLY A 233 46.00 -9.62 0.35
CA GLY A 233 45.93 -8.42 1.19
C GLY A 233 45.88 -7.14 0.36
N GLY A 234 46.80 -7.01 -0.61
CA GLY A 234 46.86 -5.87 -1.52
C GLY A 234 45.63 -5.75 -2.41
N GLN A 235 45.11 -6.88 -2.92
CA GLN A 235 43.86 -6.89 -3.68
C GLN A 235 42.66 -6.38 -2.86
N ASN A 236 42.52 -6.84 -1.63
CA ASN A 236 41.45 -6.38 -0.74
C ASN A 236 41.60 -4.91 -0.36
N ALA A 237 42.82 -4.42 -0.15
CA ALA A 237 43.09 -3.01 0.13
C ALA A 237 42.67 -2.10 -1.02
N ILE A 238 42.96 -2.47 -2.28
CA ILE A 238 42.55 -1.72 -3.48
C ILE A 238 41.01 -1.70 -3.60
N VAL A 239 40.34 -2.85 -3.48
CA VAL A 239 38.89 -2.93 -3.61
C VAL A 239 38.19 -2.09 -2.52
N SER A 240 38.71 -2.15 -1.28
CA SER A 240 38.18 -1.35 -0.19
C SER A 240 38.41 0.15 -0.39
N GLY A 241 39.62 0.53 -0.82
CA GLY A 241 39.96 1.92 -1.12
C GLY A 241 39.05 2.52 -2.19
N ILE A 242 38.84 1.81 -3.30
CA ILE A 242 37.92 2.22 -4.36
C ILE A 242 36.48 2.31 -3.83
N GLY A 243 36.10 1.41 -2.94
CA GLY A 243 34.80 1.47 -2.29
C GLY A 243 34.58 2.74 -1.45
N TYR A 244 35.56 3.09 -0.63
CA TYR A 244 35.48 4.30 0.20
C TYR A 244 35.45 5.58 -0.66
N VAL A 245 36.35 5.66 -1.65
CA VAL A 245 36.40 6.80 -2.58
C VAL A 245 35.08 6.90 -3.37
N GLY A 246 34.58 5.77 -3.88
CA GLY A 246 33.35 5.76 -4.66
C GLY A 246 32.11 6.16 -3.86
N ILE A 247 31.98 5.66 -2.61
CA ILE A 247 30.88 6.05 -1.72
C ILE A 247 30.97 7.53 -1.34
N PHE A 248 32.19 8.03 -1.07
CA PHE A 248 32.42 9.44 -0.77
C PHE A 248 32.03 10.33 -1.96
N LEU A 249 32.44 9.97 -3.17
CA LEU A 249 32.07 10.70 -4.39
C LEU A 249 30.56 10.63 -4.65
N ALA A 250 29.94 9.48 -4.44
CA ALA A 250 28.49 9.33 -4.56
C ALA A 250 27.74 10.25 -3.58
N ALA A 251 28.19 10.34 -2.33
CA ALA A 251 27.63 11.25 -1.34
C ALA A 251 27.83 12.73 -1.73
N LEU A 252 29.00 13.08 -2.23
CA LEU A 252 29.34 14.43 -2.65
C LEU A 252 28.48 14.89 -3.84
N LEU A 253 28.31 14.03 -4.84
CA LEU A 253 27.44 14.28 -6.00
C LEU A 253 25.97 14.34 -5.63
N ALA A 254 25.54 13.61 -4.60
CA ALA A 254 24.17 13.61 -4.16
C ALA A 254 23.78 14.90 -3.39
N ILE A 255 24.73 15.62 -2.81
CA ILE A 255 24.51 16.88 -2.08
C ILE A 255 24.50 18.09 -3.02
N THR A 256 25.05 17.96 -4.24
CA THR A 256 25.14 19.06 -5.20
C THR A 256 23.86 19.21 -6.00
#